data_78bf04067f7b2e6c1ba162d42c806ac6
#
_entry.id   78bf04067f7b2e6c1ba162d42c806ac6
#
_cell.length_a   1.000
_cell.length_b   1.000
_cell.length_c   1.000
_cell.angle_alpha   90.00
_cell.angle_beta   90.00
_cell.angle_gamma   90.00
#
_symmetry.space_group_name_H-M   'P 1'
#
loop_
_entity.id
_entity.type
_entity.pdbx_description
1 polymer ?
#
loop_
_entity_poly.entity_id
_entity_poly.type
_entity_poly.pdbx_seq_one_letter_code
_entity_poly.pdbx_strand_id
1 'polypeptide(L)'
;MDMKVAIALFKDRISPRFDVCPEIWIVELRDGEVINQEKWPMASFNLQQRLDQLASKGVDKIICSGIDSFCIDHLGNNGIDVIHRGKEDLSRRRMP
;
A
#
# COMPACT_ATOMS: atom_id res chain seq x y z
N MET A 1 -2.59 1.67 20.62
CA MET A 1 -1.68 2.26 19.64
C MET A 1 -2.36 2.37 18.31
N ASP A 2 -2.12 3.47 17.63
CA ASP A 2 -2.75 3.71 16.35
C ASP A 2 -1.83 3.30 15.22
N MET A 3 -2.39 2.76 14.14
CA MET A 3 -1.64 2.34 12.99
C MET A 3 -2.38 2.74 11.74
N LYS A 4 -1.69 3.27 10.73
CA LYS A 4 -2.30 3.57 9.46
C LYS A 4 -1.79 2.60 8.42
N VAL A 5 -2.71 1.96 7.71
CA VAL A 5 -2.39 0.99 6.68
C VAL A 5 -2.96 1.47 5.37
N ALA A 6 -2.14 1.49 4.34
CA ALA A 6 -2.58 1.86 3.01
C ALA A 6 -2.73 0.59 2.17
N ILE A 7 -3.77 0.53 1.36
CA ILE A 7 -4.00 -0.61 0.49
C ILE A 7 -4.16 -0.08 -0.92
N ALA A 8 -3.30 -0.52 -1.82
CA ALA A 8 -3.38 -0.09 -3.21
C ALA A 8 -4.56 -0.82 -3.86
N LEU A 9 -5.54 -0.08 -4.35
CA LEU A 9 -6.75 -0.65 -4.89
C LEU A 9 -6.92 -0.44 -6.38
N PHE A 10 -7.50 -1.46 -7.03
CA PHE A 10 -7.94 -1.35 -8.38
C PHE A 10 -9.38 -1.88 -8.32
N LYS A 11 -10.34 -0.98 -8.34
CA LYS A 11 -11.74 -1.29 -8.12
C LYS A 11 -11.89 -1.87 -6.72
N ASP A 12 -12.34 -3.09 -6.56
CA ASP A 12 -12.61 -3.66 -5.27
C ASP A 12 -11.55 -4.63 -4.78
N ARG A 13 -10.40 -4.64 -5.40
CA ARG A 13 -9.36 -5.59 -5.03
C ARG A 13 -8.01 -4.92 -4.95
N ILE A 14 -7.03 -5.61 -4.40
CA ILE A 14 -5.69 -5.09 -4.32
C ILE A 14 -5.17 -4.93 -5.73
N SER A 15 -4.64 -3.75 -6.04
CA SER A 15 -4.15 -3.47 -7.37
C SER A 15 -2.98 -4.37 -7.71
N PRO A 16 -2.91 -4.87 -8.94
CA PRO A 16 -1.77 -5.70 -9.36
C PRO A 16 -0.48 -4.91 -9.42
N ARG A 17 -0.55 -3.58 -9.50
CA ARG A 17 0.67 -2.76 -9.53
C ARG A 17 0.45 -1.48 -8.75
N PHE A 18 1.41 -1.14 -7.91
CA PHE A 18 1.34 0.07 -7.11
C PHE A 18 1.47 1.32 -7.98
N ASP A 19 2.35 1.29 -8.97
CA ASP A 19 2.67 2.48 -9.74
C ASP A 19 1.52 2.99 -10.61
N VAL A 20 0.54 2.15 -10.86
CA VAL A 20 -0.62 2.55 -11.66
C VAL A 20 -1.94 2.37 -10.94
N CYS A 21 -1.93 2.12 -9.66
CA CYS A 21 -3.19 1.91 -8.95
C CYS A 21 -4.01 3.19 -8.97
N PRO A 22 -5.30 3.11 -9.26
CA PRO A 22 -6.13 4.32 -9.34
C PRO A 22 -6.50 4.91 -7.99
N GLU A 23 -6.45 4.11 -6.93
CA GLU A 23 -6.83 4.56 -5.60
C GLU A 23 -6.00 3.92 -4.53
N ILE A 24 -5.89 4.59 -3.40
CA ILE A 24 -5.32 4.01 -2.21
C ILE A 24 -6.33 4.15 -1.09
N TRP A 25 -6.57 3.08 -0.38
CA TRP A 25 -7.49 3.05 0.75
C TRP A 25 -6.63 3.15 2.00
N ILE A 26 -6.84 4.18 2.80
CA ILE A 26 -6.09 4.36 4.04
C ILE A 26 -6.99 4.05 5.20
N VAL A 27 -6.60 3.08 6.02
CA VAL A 27 -7.38 2.61 7.15
C VAL A 27 -6.60 2.91 8.42
N GLU A 28 -7.24 3.54 9.36
CA GLU A 28 -6.60 3.85 10.63
C GLU A 28 -7.14 2.89 11.66
N LEU A 29 -6.26 2.20 12.35
CA LEU A 29 -6.63 1.20 13.34
C LEU A 29 -6.19 1.62 14.73
N ARG A 30 -7.01 1.31 15.72
CA ARG A 30 -6.65 1.54 17.10
C ARG A 30 -6.95 0.25 17.83
N ASP A 31 -5.91 -0.39 18.36
CA ASP A 31 -6.05 -1.66 19.07
C ASP A 31 -6.80 -2.71 18.26
N GLY A 32 -6.53 -2.74 16.96
CA GLY A 32 -7.11 -3.72 16.07
C GLY A 32 -8.47 -3.37 15.51
N GLU A 33 -9.01 -2.21 15.87
CA GLU A 33 -10.31 -1.80 15.34
C GLU A 33 -10.18 -0.62 14.40
N VAL A 34 -10.99 -0.61 13.34
CA VAL A 34 -10.98 0.47 12.37
C VAL A 34 -11.67 1.67 12.98
N ILE A 35 -10.93 2.77 13.16
CA ILE A 35 -11.50 3.99 13.69
C ILE A 35 -11.69 5.06 12.62
N ASN A 36 -11.07 4.89 11.45
CA ASN A 36 -11.26 5.85 10.38
C ASN A 36 -10.83 5.19 9.09
N GLN A 37 -11.40 5.61 7.97
CA GLN A 37 -10.97 5.11 6.67
C GLN A 37 -11.28 6.14 5.59
N GLU A 38 -10.42 6.20 4.59
CA GLU A 38 -10.55 7.14 3.50
C GLU A 38 -10.02 6.51 2.23
N LYS A 39 -10.57 6.88 1.09
CA LYS A 39 -10.03 6.47 -0.19
C LYS A 39 -9.47 7.70 -0.87
N TRP A 40 -8.26 7.59 -1.38
CA TRP A 40 -7.59 8.70 -2.02
C TRP A 40 -7.35 8.38 -3.49
N PRO A 41 -7.78 9.24 -4.41
CA PRO A 41 -7.52 9.01 -5.83
C PRO A 41 -6.04 9.22 -6.11
N MET A 42 -5.46 8.34 -6.90
CA MET A 42 -4.05 8.39 -7.22
C MET A 42 -3.78 8.47 -8.72
N ALA A 43 -4.81 8.42 -9.53
CA ALA A 43 -4.62 8.34 -10.98
C ALA A 43 -3.83 9.49 -11.57
N SER A 44 -3.94 10.67 -11.00
CA SER A 44 -3.24 11.83 -11.52
C SER A 44 -1.82 12.00 -10.97
N PHE A 45 -1.40 11.14 -10.06
CA PHE A 45 -0.08 11.27 -9.44
C PHE A 45 0.93 10.36 -10.13
N ASN A 46 2.12 10.88 -10.34
CA ASN A 46 3.20 10.04 -10.84
C ASN A 46 3.78 9.25 -9.65
N LEU A 47 4.74 8.40 -9.91
CA LEU A 47 5.28 7.53 -8.88
C LEU A 47 5.86 8.29 -7.70
N GLN A 48 6.65 9.32 -7.97
CA GLN A 48 7.26 10.09 -6.90
C GLN A 48 6.18 10.75 -6.03
N GLN A 49 5.13 11.26 -6.65
CA GLN A 49 4.06 11.90 -5.92
C GLN A 49 3.31 10.89 -5.07
N ARG A 50 3.15 9.66 -5.54
CA ARG A 50 2.48 8.61 -4.78
C ARG A 50 3.29 8.29 -3.53
N LEU A 51 4.60 8.17 -3.68
CA LEU A 51 5.47 7.86 -2.55
C LEU A 51 5.45 9.00 -1.53
N ASP A 52 5.47 10.25 -2.01
CA ASP A 52 5.45 11.40 -1.14
C ASP A 52 4.13 11.50 -0.38
N GLN A 53 3.02 11.15 -1.02
CA GLN A 53 1.73 11.20 -0.37
C GLN A 53 1.67 10.18 0.78
N LEU A 54 2.18 8.99 0.57
CA LEU A 54 2.16 7.98 1.62
C LEU A 54 2.99 8.43 2.82
N ALA A 55 4.14 9.02 2.56
CA ALA A 55 5.00 9.49 3.63
C ALA A 55 4.33 10.64 4.39
N SER A 56 3.72 11.59 3.68
CA SER A 56 3.12 12.74 4.31
C SER A 56 1.88 12.39 5.12
N LYS A 57 1.21 11.29 4.80
CA LYS A 57 0.02 10.91 5.53
C LYS A 57 0.31 10.06 6.76
N GLY A 58 1.57 9.78 7.01
CA GLY A 58 1.93 9.02 8.20
C GLY A 58 1.54 7.55 8.14
N VAL A 59 1.59 6.97 6.95
CA VAL A 59 1.24 5.56 6.77
C VAL A 59 2.32 4.69 7.37
N ASP A 60 1.95 3.65 8.08
CA ASP A 60 2.88 2.72 8.70
C ASP A 60 3.16 1.51 7.82
N LYS A 61 2.16 1.05 7.08
CA LYS A 61 2.31 -0.11 6.21
C LYS A 61 1.54 0.10 4.93
N ILE A 62 1.99 -0.53 3.85
CA ILE A 62 1.23 -0.53 2.61
C ILE A 62 1.08 -1.97 2.12
N ILE A 63 -0.11 -2.35 1.71
CA ILE A 63 -0.41 -3.66 1.15
C ILE A 63 -0.60 -3.49 -0.35
N CYS A 64 0.16 -4.21 -1.14
CA CYS A 64 0.07 -4.14 -2.59
C CYS A 64 0.56 -5.44 -3.19
N SER A 65 0.34 -5.62 -4.47
CA SER A 65 0.78 -6.82 -5.16
C SER A 65 2.08 -6.57 -5.91
N GLY A 66 2.09 -5.72 -6.87
CA GLY A 66 3.28 -5.46 -7.68
C GLY A 66 3.91 -4.15 -7.32
N ILE A 67 5.15 -4.18 -6.89
CA ILE A 67 5.85 -2.97 -6.53
C ILE A 67 7.34 -3.21 -6.76
N ASP A 68 8.06 -2.25 -7.29
CA ASP A 68 9.46 -2.37 -7.60
C ASP A 68 10.31 -2.30 -6.36
N SER A 69 11.50 -2.87 -6.41
CA SER A 69 12.43 -2.81 -5.29
C SER A 69 12.83 -1.38 -4.95
N PHE A 70 12.90 -0.49 -5.96
CA PHE A 70 13.19 0.91 -5.71
C PHE A 70 12.12 1.51 -4.79
N CYS A 71 10.87 1.21 -5.03
CA CYS A 71 9.78 1.74 -4.23
C CYS A 71 9.80 1.13 -2.83
N ILE A 72 10.12 -0.14 -2.73
CA ILE A 72 10.19 -0.82 -1.44
C ILE A 72 11.27 -0.15 -0.60
N ASP A 73 12.43 0.12 -1.19
CA ASP A 73 13.53 0.74 -0.47
C ASP A 73 13.17 2.17 -0.05
N HIS A 74 12.54 2.92 -0.94
CA HIS A 74 12.17 4.30 -0.66
C HIS A 74 11.15 4.35 0.49
N LEU A 75 10.15 3.49 0.44
CA LEU A 75 9.13 3.45 1.49
C LEU A 75 9.75 2.99 2.81
N GLY A 76 10.62 2.00 2.76
CA GLY A 76 11.29 1.53 3.96
C GLY A 76 12.14 2.61 4.61
N ASN A 77 12.79 3.44 3.80
CA ASN A 77 13.58 4.54 4.32
C ASN A 77 12.71 5.61 5.00
N ASN A 78 11.42 5.60 4.71
CA ASN A 78 10.48 6.51 5.35
C ASN A 78 9.68 5.81 6.46
N GLY A 79 10.13 4.65 6.86
CA GLY A 79 9.48 3.93 7.96
C GLY A 79 8.20 3.21 7.59
N ILE A 80 7.97 2.96 6.30
CA ILE A 80 6.75 2.29 5.84
C ILE A 80 7.09 0.86 5.45
N ASP A 81 6.44 -0.10 6.08
CA ASP A 81 6.63 -1.50 5.74
C ASP A 81 5.79 -1.84 4.53
N VAL A 82 6.35 -2.60 3.61
CA VAL A 82 5.63 -3.02 2.42
C VAL A 82 5.25 -4.48 2.55
N ILE A 83 3.97 -4.76 2.40
CA ILE A 83 3.47 -6.12 2.47
C ILE A 83 2.99 -6.51 1.08
N HIS A 84 3.63 -7.50 0.50
CA HIS A 84 3.25 -8.01 -0.81
C HIS A 84 2.20 -9.06 -0.60
N ARG A 85 1.11 -8.98 -1.34
CA ARG A 85 0.05 -9.95 -1.21
C ARG A 85 -0.32 -10.51 -2.56
N GLY A 86 -0.94 -11.64 -2.54
CA GLY A 86 -1.45 -12.25 -3.74
C GLY A 86 -0.41 -12.88 -4.59
N LYS A 87 0.40 -12.07 -5.20
CA LYS A 87 1.35 -12.57 -6.05
C LYS A 87 2.27 -13.55 -5.47
N GLU A 88 2.84 -13.26 -4.37
CA GLU A 88 3.70 -14.15 -3.82
C GLU A 88 3.04 -15.32 -3.23
N ASP A 89 1.83 -15.22 -2.87
CA ASP A 89 1.10 -16.33 -2.34
C ASP A 89 0.95 -17.35 -3.43
N LEU A 90 0.68 -16.91 -4.64
CA LEU A 90 0.52 -17.80 -5.71
C LEU A 90 1.80 -18.50 -6.01
N SER A 91 2.87 -17.80 -6.05
CA SER A 91 4.08 -18.40 -6.42
C SER A 91 4.52 -19.39 -5.41
N ARG A 92 4.21 -19.15 -4.19
CA ARG A 92 4.63 -20.01 -3.22
C ARG A 92 3.90 -21.20 -3.17
N ARG A 93 2.71 -21.08 -3.37
CA ARG A 93 1.92 -22.14 -3.26
C ARG A 93 2.22 -23.14 -4.19
N ARG A 94 2.68 -22.81 -5.23
CA ARG A 94 2.85 -23.71 -6.16
C ARG A 94 3.96 -24.42 -5.96
N MET A 95 4.65 -24.12 -5.23
CA MET A 95 5.68 -24.68 -5.04
C MET A 95 5.68 -25.68 -4.42
N PRO A 96 5.29 -25.97 -3.90
CA PRO A 96 5.55 -27.00 -3.19
C PRO A 96 5.66 -27.79 -3.81
#